data_392eff02062757d8b48ee3d6de12d860
#
_entry.id   392eff02062757d8b48ee3d6de12d860
#
_cell.length_a   1.000
_cell.length_b   1.000
_cell.length_c   1.000
_cell.angle_alpha   90.00
_cell.angle_beta   90.00
_cell.angle_gamma   90.00
#
_symmetry.space_group_name_H-M   'P 1'
#
loop_
_entity.id
_entity.type
_entity.pdbx_description
1 polymer ?
#
loop_
_entity_poly.entity_id
_entity_poly.type
_entity_poly.pdbx_seq_one_letter_code
_entity_poly.pdbx_strand_id
1 'polypeptide(L)'
;DAVNFQNLPSRDKKKKALKNSVMAPAGNFVINCDSSQIEARVLAWLAGQKDVTEQFRRGDDVYSVFASKVYGRSISKANPVERFVGKTCILGLGYGTGAAKLRHTLKTQPPGAEIDEDEAKRIVSVYRTENDKIPELWSECDRALHHLAEWPSGTNEYTLGEHGCVRVTPHGIRLPNGLYIQYPKLRMSGGKFIYDSRKGVVNIWGGAMVENIVQALARIIVGEQMLAINVRYRPVLTVHDAAVCVVPKAEVEEAVEFIKQVMSTPPEWAPGLPVSCDAKYGESYGEC
;
A
#
# COMPACT_ATOMS: atom_id res chain seq x y z
N ASP A 1 -0.58 29.28 -4.70
CA ASP A 1 -0.24 27.86 -4.62
C ASP A 1 -0.90 27.27 -3.38
N ALA A 2 -1.65 26.17 -3.54
CA ALA A 2 -2.30 25.49 -2.43
C ALA A 2 -1.29 24.71 -1.59
N VAL A 3 -1.45 24.71 -0.26
CA VAL A 3 -0.62 23.88 0.63
C VAL A 3 -0.98 22.41 0.44
N ASN A 4 0.01 21.60 0.11
CA ASN A 4 -0.18 20.14 0.02
C ASN A 4 0.09 19.50 1.39
N PHE A 5 -0.97 19.23 2.14
CA PHE A 5 -0.90 18.60 3.46
C PHE A 5 -0.30 17.18 3.46
N GLN A 6 -0.41 16.45 2.35
CA GLN A 6 0.16 15.11 2.22
C GLN A 6 1.70 15.11 2.20
N ASN A 7 2.31 16.23 1.78
CA ASN A 7 3.75 16.37 1.66
C ASN A 7 4.36 17.26 2.75
N LEU A 8 3.68 17.47 3.86
CA LEU A 8 4.25 18.20 4.99
C LEU A 8 5.44 17.42 5.57
N PRO A 9 6.61 18.08 5.72
CA PRO A 9 7.82 17.41 6.17
C PRO A 9 7.69 16.93 7.61
N SER A 10 7.96 15.64 7.83
CA SER A 10 7.88 15.01 9.17
C SER A 10 9.25 14.63 9.74
N ARG A 11 10.24 14.38 8.87
CA ARG A 11 11.58 13.87 9.26
C ARG A 11 12.57 14.98 9.63
N ASP A 12 12.40 16.18 9.11
CA ASP A 12 13.26 17.34 9.40
C ASP A 12 12.67 18.10 10.59
N LYS A 13 13.42 18.18 11.71
CA LYS A 13 12.97 18.84 12.94
C LYS A 13 12.60 20.30 12.73
N LYS A 14 13.33 21.05 11.86
CA LYS A 14 13.04 22.45 11.56
C LYS A 14 11.75 22.62 10.74
N LYS A 15 11.54 21.72 9.79
CA LYS A 15 10.36 21.74 8.92
C LYS A 15 9.12 21.11 9.59
N LYS A 16 9.29 20.33 10.67
CA LYS A 16 8.18 19.80 11.48
C LYS A 16 7.33 20.92 12.06
N ALA A 17 7.86 22.12 12.22
CA ALA A 17 7.12 23.32 12.66
C ALA A 17 5.89 23.62 11.76
N LEU A 18 5.98 23.33 10.43
CA LEU A 18 4.83 23.46 9.53
C LEU A 18 3.70 22.47 9.88
N LYS A 19 4.05 21.25 10.27
CA LYS A 19 3.08 20.26 10.70
C LYS A 19 2.47 20.63 12.06
N ASN A 20 3.27 21.20 12.96
CA ASN A 20 2.83 21.68 14.26
C ASN A 20 1.91 22.93 14.18
N SER A 21 1.98 23.71 13.10
CA SER A 21 1.09 24.88 12.93
C SER A 21 -0.36 24.50 12.59
N VAL A 22 -0.61 23.24 12.22
CA VAL A 22 -1.96 22.70 12.00
C VAL A 22 -2.50 22.24 13.36
N MET A 23 -3.21 23.15 14.04
CA MET A 23 -3.67 22.96 15.42
C MET A 23 -5.16 22.61 15.49
N ALA A 24 -5.55 21.87 16.52
CA ALA A 24 -6.93 21.70 16.88
C ALA A 24 -7.50 23.03 17.43
N PRO A 25 -8.80 23.32 17.26
CA PRO A 25 -9.47 24.41 17.98
C PRO A 25 -9.34 24.23 19.50
N ALA A 26 -9.41 25.34 20.25
CA ALA A 26 -9.33 25.28 21.71
C ALA A 26 -10.34 24.28 22.30
N GLY A 27 -9.91 23.51 23.28
CA GLY A 27 -10.73 22.42 23.88
C GLY A 27 -10.79 21.11 23.12
N ASN A 28 -10.09 20.99 21.98
CA ASN A 28 -10.06 19.79 21.16
C ASN A 28 -8.65 19.22 21.02
N PHE A 29 -8.58 17.97 20.57
CA PHE A 29 -7.37 17.29 20.08
C PHE A 29 -7.50 16.90 18.62
N VAL A 30 -6.37 16.83 17.91
CA VAL A 30 -6.23 16.13 16.64
C VAL A 30 -5.93 14.68 16.93
N ILE A 31 -6.64 13.74 16.29
CA ILE A 31 -6.31 12.31 16.24
C ILE A 31 -5.85 12.02 14.82
N ASN A 32 -4.69 11.39 14.68
CA ASN A 32 -4.19 10.85 13.42
C ASN A 32 -4.11 9.32 13.55
N CYS A 33 -4.91 8.61 12.76
CA CYS A 33 -4.89 7.16 12.70
C CYS A 33 -4.40 6.69 11.33
N ASP A 34 -3.22 6.08 11.30
CA ASP A 34 -2.50 5.65 10.10
C ASP A 34 -2.68 4.15 9.89
N SER A 35 -3.05 3.75 8.66
CA SER A 35 -3.17 2.34 8.30
C SER A 35 -1.79 1.69 8.20
N SER A 36 -1.54 0.66 8.99
CA SER A 36 -0.25 -0.01 9.02
C SER A 36 -0.02 -0.88 7.77
N GLN A 37 0.93 -0.50 6.91
CA GLN A 37 1.37 -1.24 5.72
C GLN A 37 0.21 -1.73 4.84
N ILE A 38 -0.83 -0.94 4.63
CA ILE A 38 -2.07 -1.40 3.98
C ILE A 38 -1.82 -2.01 2.59
N GLU A 39 -0.97 -1.40 1.76
CA GLU A 39 -0.67 -1.94 0.43
C GLU A 39 0.02 -3.31 0.50
N ALA A 40 0.98 -3.52 1.40
CA ALA A 40 1.65 -4.81 1.55
C ALA A 40 0.70 -5.90 2.06
N ARG A 41 -0.23 -5.56 2.95
CA ARG A 41 -1.28 -6.45 3.44
C ARG A 41 -2.26 -6.82 2.34
N VAL A 42 -2.73 -5.85 1.59
CA VAL A 42 -3.63 -6.05 0.44
C VAL A 42 -2.95 -6.90 -0.63
N LEU A 43 -1.67 -6.62 -0.96
CA LEU A 43 -0.92 -7.39 -1.94
C LEU A 43 -0.81 -8.86 -1.55
N ALA A 44 -0.34 -9.15 -0.32
CA ALA A 44 -0.20 -10.51 0.16
C ALA A 44 -1.53 -11.27 0.18
N TRP A 45 -2.59 -10.62 0.66
CA TRP A 45 -3.93 -11.17 0.71
C TRP A 45 -4.49 -11.42 -0.70
N LEU A 46 -4.43 -10.43 -1.60
CA LEU A 46 -4.95 -10.54 -2.97
C LEU A 46 -4.24 -11.64 -3.77
N ALA A 47 -2.91 -11.78 -3.60
CA ALA A 47 -2.12 -12.82 -4.25
C ALA A 47 -2.33 -14.21 -3.66
N GLY A 48 -2.96 -14.34 -2.49
CA GLY A 48 -3.05 -15.62 -1.78
C GLY A 48 -1.73 -16.04 -1.13
N GLN A 49 -0.83 -15.10 -0.82
CA GLN A 49 0.44 -15.37 -0.12
C GLN A 49 0.17 -15.58 1.38
N LYS A 50 -0.25 -16.79 1.74
CA LYS A 50 -0.83 -17.13 3.05
C LYS A 50 0.16 -16.96 4.20
N ASP A 51 1.42 -17.30 4.01
CA ASP A 51 2.47 -17.18 5.05
C ASP A 51 2.70 -15.71 5.44
N VAL A 52 2.78 -14.79 4.47
CA VAL A 52 2.91 -13.35 4.72
C VAL A 52 1.64 -12.77 5.31
N THR A 53 0.46 -13.20 4.83
CA THR A 53 -0.84 -12.80 5.38
C THR A 53 -0.94 -13.20 6.86
N GLU A 54 -0.47 -14.41 7.21
CA GLU A 54 -0.46 -14.89 8.59
C GLU A 54 0.55 -14.14 9.47
N GLN A 55 1.73 -13.77 8.95
CA GLN A 55 2.68 -12.91 9.65
C GLN A 55 2.02 -11.57 10.03
N PHE A 56 1.31 -10.95 9.10
CA PHE A 56 0.55 -9.72 9.38
C PHE A 56 -0.53 -9.92 10.45
N ARG A 57 -1.24 -11.07 10.43
CA ARG A 57 -2.29 -11.38 11.41
C ARG A 57 -1.73 -11.56 12.82
N ARG A 58 -0.55 -12.16 12.94
CA ARG A 58 0.14 -12.31 14.23
C ARG A 58 0.81 -11.02 14.72
N GLY A 59 0.89 -9.97 13.88
CA GLY A 59 1.60 -8.73 14.19
C GLY A 59 3.11 -8.84 14.08
N ASP A 60 3.63 -9.81 13.33
CA ASP A 60 5.06 -9.98 13.09
C ASP A 60 5.64 -8.75 12.35
N ASP A 61 6.89 -8.43 12.61
CA ASP A 61 7.63 -7.44 11.82
C ASP A 61 8.08 -8.07 10.49
N VAL A 62 7.18 -8.08 9.49
CA VAL A 62 7.41 -8.70 8.17
C VAL A 62 8.70 -8.21 7.50
N TYR A 63 9.14 -6.99 7.81
CA TYR A 63 10.39 -6.45 7.29
C TYR A 63 11.60 -7.18 7.88
N SER A 64 11.59 -7.40 9.19
CA SER A 64 12.63 -8.16 9.89
C SER A 64 12.59 -9.64 9.50
N VAL A 65 11.39 -10.22 9.35
CA VAL A 65 11.22 -11.61 8.92
C VAL A 65 11.84 -11.81 7.53
N PHE A 66 11.50 -10.97 6.57
CA PHE A 66 12.09 -11.06 5.22
C PHE A 66 13.61 -10.79 5.23
N ALA A 67 14.07 -9.77 5.97
CA ALA A 67 15.50 -9.52 6.12
C ALA A 67 16.24 -10.72 6.70
N SER A 68 15.64 -11.45 7.66
CA SER A 68 16.24 -12.66 8.22
C SER A 68 16.44 -13.74 7.17
N LYS A 69 15.49 -13.90 6.22
CA LYS A 69 15.64 -14.82 5.07
C LYS A 69 16.78 -14.38 4.14
N VAL A 70 16.88 -13.06 3.86
CA VAL A 70 17.95 -12.49 3.00
C VAL A 70 19.33 -12.73 3.58
N TYR A 71 19.50 -12.49 4.88
CA TYR A 71 20.81 -12.53 5.56
C TYR A 71 21.13 -13.88 6.21
N GLY A 72 20.21 -14.86 6.20
CA GLY A 72 20.42 -16.18 6.81
C GLY A 72 20.64 -16.15 8.32
N ARG A 73 20.23 -15.07 9.00
CA ARG A 73 20.32 -14.89 10.45
C ARG A 73 19.14 -14.10 10.99
N SER A 74 18.89 -14.18 12.29
CA SER A 74 17.82 -13.40 12.93
C SER A 74 18.09 -11.90 12.82
N ILE A 75 17.12 -11.17 12.24
CA ILE A 75 17.10 -9.71 12.14
C ILE A 75 15.90 -9.20 12.93
N SER A 76 16.09 -8.07 13.60
CA SER A 76 15.06 -7.40 14.40
C SER A 76 15.17 -5.88 14.27
N LYS A 77 14.39 -5.15 15.05
CA LYS A 77 14.50 -3.68 15.14
C LYS A 77 15.87 -3.20 15.65
N ALA A 78 16.66 -4.05 16.29
CA ALA A 78 18.03 -3.77 16.69
C ALA A 78 19.03 -3.76 15.51
N ASN A 79 18.62 -4.23 14.34
CA ASN A 79 19.41 -4.26 13.10
C ASN A 79 18.79 -3.30 12.06
N PRO A 80 18.91 -1.97 12.25
CA PRO A 80 18.13 -0.99 11.47
C PRO A 80 18.47 -0.98 9.97
N VAL A 81 19.71 -1.25 9.58
CA VAL A 81 20.12 -1.26 8.17
C VAL A 81 19.58 -2.49 7.45
N GLU A 82 19.74 -3.68 8.00
CA GLU A 82 19.23 -4.92 7.40
C GLU A 82 17.69 -4.93 7.38
N ARG A 83 17.07 -4.42 8.44
CA ARG A 83 15.61 -4.24 8.48
C ARG A 83 15.13 -3.24 7.43
N PHE A 84 15.92 -2.17 7.15
CA PHE A 84 15.64 -1.23 6.07
C PHE A 84 15.71 -1.90 4.69
N VAL A 85 16.68 -2.80 4.46
CA VAL A 85 16.71 -3.63 3.25
C VAL A 85 15.42 -4.46 3.13
N GLY A 86 15.02 -5.16 4.19
CA GLY A 86 13.77 -5.92 4.23
C GLY A 86 12.54 -5.06 3.93
N LYS A 87 12.46 -3.86 4.52
CA LYS A 87 11.38 -2.90 4.26
C LYS A 87 11.32 -2.49 2.79
N THR A 88 12.48 -2.13 2.22
CA THR A 88 12.57 -1.71 0.82
C THR A 88 12.16 -2.83 -0.13
N CYS A 89 12.52 -4.08 0.21
CA CYS A 89 12.12 -5.25 -0.57
C CYS A 89 10.60 -5.48 -0.51
N ILE A 90 10.02 -5.55 0.67
CA ILE A 90 8.56 -5.80 0.84
C ILE A 90 7.73 -4.72 0.14
N LEU A 91 8.13 -3.45 0.23
CA LEU A 91 7.37 -2.34 -0.37
C LEU A 91 7.63 -2.15 -1.87
N GLY A 92 8.78 -2.60 -2.39
CA GLY A 92 9.17 -2.33 -3.78
C GLY A 92 9.12 -3.56 -4.69
N LEU A 93 9.61 -4.72 -4.22
CA LEU A 93 9.72 -5.91 -5.06
C LEU A 93 8.35 -6.54 -5.37
N GLY A 94 7.34 -6.28 -4.55
CA GLY A 94 5.95 -6.72 -4.78
C GLY A 94 5.34 -6.24 -6.10
N TYR A 95 5.90 -5.17 -6.66
CA TYR A 95 5.47 -4.59 -7.93
C TYR A 95 6.51 -4.75 -9.05
N GLY A 96 7.43 -5.73 -8.89
CA GLY A 96 8.38 -6.13 -9.90
C GLY A 96 9.57 -5.20 -10.08
N THR A 97 9.93 -4.43 -9.07
CA THR A 97 11.19 -3.69 -9.06
C THR A 97 12.36 -4.63 -9.34
N GLY A 98 13.23 -4.25 -10.28
CA GLY A 98 14.45 -5.00 -10.62
C GLY A 98 15.64 -4.64 -9.73
N ALA A 99 16.72 -5.43 -9.84
CA ALA A 99 17.93 -5.30 -9.04
C ALA A 99 18.58 -3.89 -9.11
N ALA A 100 18.65 -3.28 -10.30
CA ALA A 100 19.20 -1.95 -10.49
C ALA A 100 18.44 -0.86 -9.70
N LYS A 101 17.09 -0.89 -9.77
CA LYS A 101 16.24 0.05 -9.02
C LYS A 101 16.29 -0.21 -7.52
N LEU A 102 16.31 -1.48 -7.09
CA LEU A 102 16.50 -1.84 -5.69
C LEU A 102 17.80 -1.25 -5.12
N ARG A 103 18.93 -1.49 -5.81
CA ARG A 103 20.25 -0.97 -5.43
C ARG A 103 20.26 0.55 -5.34
N HIS A 104 19.68 1.23 -6.33
CA HIS A 104 19.57 2.69 -6.33
C HIS A 104 18.76 3.19 -5.12
N THR A 105 17.60 2.57 -4.85
CA THR A 105 16.75 2.97 -3.73
C THR A 105 17.45 2.75 -2.39
N LEU A 106 18.10 1.61 -2.20
CA LEU A 106 18.86 1.32 -0.98
C LEU A 106 19.99 2.32 -0.73
N LYS A 107 20.67 2.75 -1.79
CA LYS A 107 21.75 3.74 -1.70
C LYS A 107 21.25 5.15 -1.37
N THR A 108 20.11 5.56 -1.94
CA THR A 108 19.62 6.95 -1.90
C THR A 108 18.67 7.26 -0.76
N GLN A 109 17.99 6.26 -0.20
CA GLN A 109 17.06 6.48 0.91
C GLN A 109 17.72 6.22 2.27
N PRO A 110 17.49 7.08 3.28
CA PRO A 110 17.98 6.86 4.64
C PRO A 110 17.41 5.58 5.28
N PRO A 111 18.21 4.83 6.07
CA PRO A 111 19.58 5.12 6.54
C PRO A 111 20.68 4.90 5.51
N GLY A 112 20.35 4.36 4.34
CA GLY A 112 21.30 3.98 3.30
C GLY A 112 21.83 2.56 3.50
N ALA A 113 21.93 1.81 2.37
CA ALA A 113 22.63 0.53 2.34
C ALA A 113 23.29 0.37 0.97
N GLU A 114 24.58 0.05 0.97
CA GLU A 114 25.33 -0.22 -0.25
C GLU A 114 25.42 -1.73 -0.46
N ILE A 115 24.93 -2.19 -1.62
CA ILE A 115 25.02 -3.57 -2.08
C ILE A 115 25.55 -3.57 -3.53
N ASP A 116 26.25 -4.60 -3.91
CA ASP A 116 26.66 -4.77 -5.30
C ASP A 116 25.53 -5.28 -6.19
N GLU A 117 25.81 -5.47 -7.47
CA GLU A 117 24.78 -5.88 -8.44
C GLU A 117 24.34 -7.35 -8.23
N ASP A 118 25.28 -8.22 -7.89
CA ASP A 118 25.00 -9.64 -7.72
C ASP A 118 24.21 -9.91 -6.45
N GLU A 119 24.53 -9.20 -5.37
CA GLU A 119 23.75 -9.22 -4.14
C GLU A 119 22.32 -8.68 -4.40
N ALA A 120 22.17 -7.60 -5.16
CA ALA A 120 20.85 -7.09 -5.52
C ALA A 120 20.04 -8.10 -6.34
N LYS A 121 20.67 -8.81 -7.29
CA LYS A 121 20.03 -9.90 -8.06
C LYS A 121 19.62 -11.07 -7.15
N ARG A 122 20.50 -11.44 -6.21
CA ARG A 122 20.24 -12.49 -5.23
C ARG A 122 19.02 -12.13 -4.35
N ILE A 123 18.98 -10.93 -3.82
CA ILE A 123 17.85 -10.46 -2.98
C ILE A 123 16.54 -10.49 -3.77
N VAL A 124 16.54 -10.01 -5.02
CA VAL A 124 15.34 -10.07 -5.88
C VAL A 124 14.90 -11.52 -6.12
N SER A 125 15.85 -12.44 -6.34
CA SER A 125 15.56 -13.86 -6.52
C SER A 125 14.96 -14.47 -5.25
N VAL A 126 15.56 -14.21 -4.08
CA VAL A 126 15.02 -14.65 -2.78
C VAL A 126 13.59 -14.14 -2.58
N TYR A 127 13.33 -12.85 -2.86
CA TYR A 127 11.97 -12.31 -2.73
C TYR A 127 10.96 -13.07 -3.59
N ARG A 128 11.28 -13.30 -4.86
CA ARG A 128 10.36 -13.95 -5.82
C ARG A 128 10.14 -15.43 -5.50
N THR A 129 11.12 -16.10 -4.93
CA THR A 129 10.98 -17.49 -4.48
C THR A 129 10.16 -17.60 -3.20
N GLU A 130 10.43 -16.71 -2.24
CA GLU A 130 9.73 -16.71 -0.95
C GLU A 130 8.29 -16.19 -1.02
N ASN A 131 7.97 -15.40 -2.05
CA ASN A 131 6.64 -14.81 -2.27
C ASN A 131 6.12 -15.18 -3.66
N ASP A 132 6.16 -16.47 -4.00
CA ASP A 132 5.87 -17.01 -5.35
C ASP A 132 4.48 -16.63 -5.86
N LYS A 133 3.49 -16.49 -4.99
CA LYS A 133 2.12 -16.09 -5.36
C LYS A 133 2.04 -14.66 -5.91
N ILE A 134 2.97 -13.79 -5.55
CA ILE A 134 3.00 -12.42 -6.06
C ILE A 134 3.41 -12.38 -7.55
N PRO A 135 4.52 -13.03 -8.00
CA PRO A 135 4.80 -13.18 -9.42
C PRO A 135 3.72 -13.94 -10.22
N GLU A 136 3.03 -14.90 -9.62
CA GLU A 136 1.88 -15.55 -10.25
C GLU A 136 0.77 -14.52 -10.54
N LEU A 137 0.45 -13.64 -9.59
CA LEU A 137 -0.52 -12.56 -9.78
C LEU A 137 -0.07 -11.56 -10.87
N TRP A 138 1.24 -11.26 -10.98
CA TRP A 138 1.73 -10.45 -12.11
C TRP A 138 1.42 -11.12 -13.45
N SER A 139 1.64 -12.43 -13.53
CA SER A 139 1.37 -13.21 -14.75
C SER A 139 -0.13 -13.27 -15.08
N GLU A 140 -1.00 -13.33 -14.08
CA GLU A 140 -2.45 -13.18 -14.27
C GLU A 140 -2.81 -11.80 -14.85
N CYS A 141 -2.23 -10.76 -14.30
CA CYS A 141 -2.43 -9.39 -14.76
C CYS A 141 -1.87 -9.16 -16.17
N ASP A 142 -0.74 -9.78 -16.54
CA ASP A 142 -0.23 -9.73 -17.91
C ASP A 142 -1.23 -10.39 -18.89
N ARG A 143 -1.82 -11.53 -18.55
CA ARG A 143 -2.89 -12.16 -19.35
C ARG A 143 -4.12 -11.25 -19.44
N ALA A 144 -4.48 -10.58 -18.33
CA ALA A 144 -5.59 -9.63 -18.34
C ALA A 144 -5.34 -8.43 -19.27
N LEU A 145 -4.10 -7.93 -19.35
CA LEU A 145 -3.74 -6.87 -20.30
C LEU A 145 -3.94 -7.30 -21.75
N HIS A 146 -3.63 -8.54 -22.11
CA HIS A 146 -3.93 -9.07 -23.45
C HIS A 146 -5.44 -9.06 -23.74
N HIS A 147 -6.27 -9.54 -22.81
CA HIS A 147 -7.72 -9.53 -22.98
C HIS A 147 -8.29 -8.11 -23.02
N LEU A 148 -7.78 -7.19 -22.22
CA LEU A 148 -8.23 -5.79 -22.21
C LEU A 148 -7.84 -5.03 -23.49
N ALA A 149 -6.71 -5.39 -24.10
CA ALA A 149 -6.28 -4.80 -25.37
C ALA A 149 -7.15 -5.30 -26.54
N GLU A 150 -7.54 -6.57 -26.51
CA GLU A 150 -8.37 -7.20 -27.51
C GLU A 150 -9.26 -8.26 -26.82
N TRP A 151 -10.50 -7.85 -26.48
CA TRP A 151 -11.41 -8.73 -25.76
C TRP A 151 -11.88 -9.87 -26.67
N PRO A 152 -11.54 -11.14 -26.36
CA PRO A 152 -11.91 -12.24 -27.24
C PRO A 152 -13.41 -12.46 -27.27
N SER A 153 -13.98 -12.70 -28.47
CA SER A 153 -15.41 -13.03 -28.61
C SER A 153 -15.77 -14.27 -27.80
N GLY A 154 -16.87 -14.19 -27.06
CA GLY A 154 -17.35 -15.28 -26.21
C GLY A 154 -16.62 -15.42 -24.86
N THR A 155 -15.66 -14.57 -24.55
CA THR A 155 -15.02 -14.56 -23.23
C THR A 155 -15.96 -13.93 -22.18
N ASN A 156 -16.19 -14.66 -21.08
CA ASN A 156 -16.89 -14.13 -19.93
C ASN A 156 -15.95 -13.29 -19.05
N GLU A 157 -16.52 -12.38 -18.26
CA GLU A 157 -15.80 -11.72 -17.18
C GLU A 157 -15.25 -12.76 -16.19
N TYR A 158 -14.06 -12.51 -15.65
CA TYR A 158 -13.42 -13.41 -14.69
C TYR A 158 -12.74 -12.64 -13.57
N THR A 159 -12.37 -13.34 -12.51
CA THR A 159 -11.74 -12.75 -11.33
C THR A 159 -10.22 -12.75 -11.43
N LEU A 160 -9.58 -11.78 -10.75
CA LEU A 160 -8.14 -11.73 -10.51
C LEU A 160 -7.86 -11.94 -9.03
N GLY A 161 -6.79 -12.67 -8.76
CA GLY A 161 -6.34 -12.98 -7.40
C GLY A 161 -7.25 -13.97 -6.67
N GLU A 162 -6.90 -14.29 -5.44
CA GLU A 162 -7.48 -15.41 -4.66
C GLU A 162 -8.95 -15.19 -4.25
N HIS A 163 -9.37 -13.92 -4.01
CA HIS A 163 -10.62 -13.66 -3.27
C HIS A 163 -11.81 -13.18 -4.12
N GLY A 164 -11.66 -13.12 -5.44
CA GLY A 164 -12.76 -12.79 -6.35
C GLY A 164 -13.33 -11.37 -6.27
N CYS A 165 -12.74 -10.49 -5.49
CA CYS A 165 -13.20 -9.11 -5.31
C CYS A 165 -12.82 -8.18 -6.47
N VAL A 166 -11.88 -8.58 -7.33
CA VAL A 166 -11.44 -7.86 -8.51
C VAL A 166 -11.84 -8.64 -9.76
N ARG A 167 -12.45 -8.00 -10.73
CA ARG A 167 -12.93 -8.65 -11.96
C ARG A 167 -12.37 -7.98 -13.21
N VAL A 168 -11.95 -8.79 -14.16
CA VAL A 168 -11.60 -8.36 -15.51
C VAL A 168 -12.86 -8.36 -16.36
N THR A 169 -13.15 -7.22 -16.96
CA THR A 169 -14.34 -7.01 -17.79
C THR A 169 -13.94 -6.32 -19.10
N PRO A 170 -14.80 -6.31 -20.14
CA PRO A 170 -14.50 -5.56 -21.37
C PRO A 170 -14.27 -4.06 -21.15
N HIS A 171 -14.75 -3.52 -20.02
CA HIS A 171 -14.67 -2.10 -19.69
C HIS A 171 -13.46 -1.72 -18.82
N GLY A 172 -12.68 -2.69 -18.39
CA GLY A 172 -11.54 -2.52 -17.48
C GLY A 172 -11.59 -3.43 -16.27
N ILE A 173 -10.81 -3.10 -15.26
CA ILE A 173 -10.75 -3.85 -14.00
C ILE A 173 -11.81 -3.29 -13.05
N ARG A 174 -12.85 -4.06 -12.78
CA ARG A 174 -13.91 -3.70 -11.85
C ARG A 174 -13.48 -3.98 -10.41
N LEU A 175 -13.63 -2.97 -9.58
CA LEU A 175 -13.30 -2.96 -8.15
C LEU A 175 -14.54 -3.26 -7.27
N PRO A 176 -14.37 -3.63 -5.99
CA PRO A 176 -15.48 -3.98 -5.09
C PRO A 176 -16.54 -2.88 -4.93
N ASN A 177 -16.14 -1.62 -4.99
CA ASN A 177 -17.05 -0.46 -4.92
C ASN A 177 -17.76 -0.13 -6.24
N GLY A 178 -17.61 -0.98 -7.27
CA GLY A 178 -18.21 -0.79 -8.59
C GLY A 178 -17.47 0.16 -9.54
N LEU A 179 -16.40 0.81 -9.09
CA LEU A 179 -15.54 1.62 -9.95
C LEU A 179 -14.61 0.75 -10.80
N TYR A 180 -14.02 1.37 -11.83
CA TYR A 180 -13.14 0.69 -12.78
C TYR A 180 -11.76 1.34 -12.82
N ILE A 181 -10.71 0.51 -12.87
CA ILE A 181 -9.41 0.93 -13.38
C ILE A 181 -9.46 0.73 -14.90
N GLN A 182 -9.22 1.80 -15.64
CA GLN A 182 -9.25 1.81 -17.10
C GLN A 182 -7.88 2.15 -17.67
N TYR A 183 -7.54 1.51 -18.79
CA TYR A 183 -6.33 1.78 -19.56
C TYR A 183 -6.75 2.27 -20.97
N PRO A 184 -7.04 3.59 -21.15
CA PRO A 184 -7.56 4.11 -22.39
C PRO A 184 -6.64 3.82 -23.57
N LYS A 185 -7.21 3.29 -24.67
CA LYS A 185 -6.47 2.91 -25.88
C LYS A 185 -5.31 1.93 -25.60
N LEU A 186 -5.52 1.00 -24.69
CA LEU A 186 -4.55 -0.07 -24.41
C LEU A 186 -4.22 -0.82 -25.70
N ARG A 187 -2.93 -0.93 -26.01
CA ARG A 187 -2.44 -1.59 -27.22
C ARG A 187 -1.03 -2.11 -27.05
N MET A 188 -0.65 -3.06 -27.88
CA MET A 188 0.73 -3.53 -27.98
C MET A 188 1.53 -2.59 -28.93
N SER A 189 2.71 -2.17 -28.51
CA SER A 189 3.66 -1.38 -29.30
C SER A 189 5.09 -1.74 -28.93
N GLY A 190 5.90 -2.15 -29.91
CA GLY A 190 7.28 -2.55 -29.68
C GLY A 190 7.46 -3.66 -28.63
N GLY A 191 6.52 -4.61 -28.58
CA GLY A 191 6.55 -5.74 -27.64
C GLY A 191 6.15 -5.36 -26.20
N LYS A 192 5.58 -4.18 -25.98
CA LYS A 192 5.12 -3.70 -24.66
C LYS A 192 3.68 -3.22 -24.74
N PHE A 193 2.91 -3.42 -23.68
CA PHE A 193 1.63 -2.74 -23.54
C PHE A 193 1.83 -1.27 -23.21
N ILE A 194 1.07 -0.42 -23.90
CA ILE A 194 1.01 1.03 -23.68
C ILE A 194 -0.44 1.48 -23.64
N TYR A 195 -0.72 2.53 -22.88
CA TYR A 195 -2.03 3.18 -22.84
C TYR A 195 -1.89 4.70 -22.77
N ASP A 196 -2.95 5.42 -23.13
CA ASP A 196 -2.97 6.88 -23.10
C ASP A 196 -3.42 7.37 -21.71
N SER A 197 -2.49 7.95 -20.94
CA SER A 197 -2.78 8.62 -19.68
C SER A 197 -2.95 10.13 -19.88
N ARG A 198 -3.42 10.84 -18.83
CA ARG A 198 -3.48 12.30 -18.83
C ARG A 198 -2.12 12.98 -19.04
N LYS A 199 -1.03 12.28 -18.74
CA LYS A 199 0.35 12.79 -18.86
C LYS A 199 1.06 12.33 -20.13
N GLY A 200 0.35 11.62 -21.03
CA GLY A 200 0.88 11.03 -22.24
C GLY A 200 0.84 9.51 -22.26
N VAL A 201 1.54 8.91 -23.21
CA VAL A 201 1.61 7.45 -23.37
C VAL A 201 2.48 6.84 -22.28
N VAL A 202 1.96 5.81 -21.61
CA VAL A 202 2.62 5.12 -20.49
C VAL A 202 2.69 3.63 -20.78
N ASN A 203 3.82 3.00 -20.45
CA ASN A 203 3.95 1.53 -20.44
C ASN A 203 3.20 0.93 -19.26
N ILE A 204 2.59 -0.23 -19.50
CA ILE A 204 1.94 -1.04 -18.46
C ILE A 204 2.35 -2.50 -18.62
N TRP A 205 2.41 -3.24 -17.52
CA TRP A 205 2.69 -4.67 -17.47
C TRP A 205 2.12 -5.22 -16.16
N GLY A 206 2.08 -6.55 -15.99
CA GLY A 206 1.37 -7.19 -14.90
C GLY A 206 1.70 -6.66 -13.51
N GLY A 207 2.98 -6.48 -13.17
CA GLY A 207 3.37 -5.93 -11.87
C GLY A 207 2.91 -4.49 -11.64
N ALA A 208 2.92 -3.64 -12.68
CA ALA A 208 2.40 -2.28 -12.59
C ALA A 208 0.86 -2.27 -12.50
N MET A 209 0.19 -3.22 -13.16
CA MET A 209 -1.26 -3.41 -13.01
C MET A 209 -1.62 -3.86 -11.59
N VAL A 210 -0.85 -4.79 -11.00
CA VAL A 210 -1.00 -5.18 -9.58
C VAL A 210 -0.84 -3.99 -8.66
N GLU A 211 0.17 -3.12 -8.89
CA GLU A 211 0.35 -1.88 -8.12
C GLU A 211 -0.90 -1.00 -8.16
N ASN A 212 -1.46 -0.75 -9.37
CA ASN A 212 -2.69 0.04 -9.53
C ASN A 212 -3.89 -0.59 -8.80
N ILE A 213 -4.05 -1.91 -8.87
CA ILE A 213 -5.13 -2.63 -8.19
C ILE A 213 -4.98 -2.52 -6.67
N VAL A 214 -3.78 -2.82 -6.15
CA VAL A 214 -3.50 -2.79 -4.70
C VAL A 214 -3.71 -1.39 -4.13
N GLN A 215 -3.21 -0.35 -4.80
CA GLN A 215 -3.42 1.05 -4.38
C GLN A 215 -4.91 1.44 -4.42
N ALA A 216 -5.64 1.00 -5.44
CA ALA A 216 -7.08 1.25 -5.51
C ALA A 216 -7.85 0.54 -4.39
N LEU A 217 -7.55 -0.74 -4.11
CA LEU A 217 -8.16 -1.49 -3.01
C LEU A 217 -7.83 -0.86 -1.65
N ALA A 218 -6.57 -0.50 -1.40
CA ALA A 218 -6.14 0.19 -0.19
C ALA A 218 -6.93 1.50 0.00
N ARG A 219 -7.10 2.27 -1.08
CA ARG A 219 -7.89 3.52 -1.04
C ARG A 219 -9.38 3.28 -0.76
N ILE A 220 -9.97 2.20 -1.30
CA ILE A 220 -11.35 1.82 -1.00
C ILE A 220 -11.50 1.46 0.48
N ILE A 221 -10.59 0.65 1.03
CA ILE A 221 -10.61 0.25 2.45
C ILE A 221 -10.59 1.49 3.34
N VAL A 222 -9.62 2.37 3.16
CA VAL A 222 -9.50 3.60 3.95
C VAL A 222 -10.72 4.51 3.77
N GLY A 223 -11.27 4.58 2.54
CA GLY A 223 -12.47 5.35 2.25
C GLY A 223 -13.70 4.84 3.00
N GLU A 224 -13.94 3.54 3.00
CA GLU A 224 -15.06 2.90 3.74
C GLU A 224 -14.87 3.05 5.26
N GLN A 225 -13.65 2.88 5.75
CA GLN A 225 -13.32 3.12 7.17
C GLN A 225 -13.58 4.57 7.57
N MET A 226 -13.21 5.55 6.72
CA MET A 226 -13.52 6.97 6.98
C MET A 226 -15.03 7.24 7.00
N LEU A 227 -15.82 6.61 6.15
CA LEU A 227 -17.28 6.70 6.19
C LEU A 227 -17.84 6.14 7.49
N ALA A 228 -17.32 5.01 7.97
CA ALA A 228 -17.71 4.42 9.24
C ALA A 228 -17.30 5.30 10.44
N ILE A 229 -16.10 5.90 10.41
CA ILE A 229 -15.66 6.87 11.43
C ILE A 229 -16.60 8.08 11.46
N ASN A 230 -17.02 8.56 10.28
CA ASN A 230 -17.85 9.77 10.14
C ASN A 230 -19.25 9.65 10.78
N VAL A 231 -19.69 8.43 11.11
CA VAL A 231 -20.95 8.22 11.85
C VAL A 231 -20.89 8.86 13.24
N ARG A 232 -19.71 8.91 13.85
CA ARG A 232 -19.52 9.41 15.21
C ARG A 232 -18.55 10.60 15.30
N TYR A 233 -17.41 10.50 14.60
CA TYR A 233 -16.35 11.51 14.60
C TYR A 233 -16.04 11.91 13.16
N ARG A 234 -16.15 13.20 12.85
CA ARG A 234 -15.94 13.72 11.51
C ARG A 234 -14.45 13.68 11.12
N PRO A 235 -14.04 12.89 10.08
CA PRO A 235 -12.73 13.04 9.48
C PRO A 235 -12.60 14.42 8.82
N VAL A 236 -11.59 15.18 9.21
CA VAL A 236 -11.35 16.54 8.68
C VAL A 236 -10.30 16.57 7.60
N LEU A 237 -9.43 15.53 7.56
CA LEU A 237 -8.34 15.43 6.60
C LEU A 237 -8.03 13.95 6.37
N THR A 238 -7.59 13.62 5.16
CA THR A 238 -6.93 12.34 4.84
C THR A 238 -5.55 12.61 4.30
N VAL A 239 -4.56 11.89 4.81
CA VAL A 239 -3.16 12.00 4.38
C VAL A 239 -2.68 10.59 4.04
N HIS A 240 -2.50 10.32 2.74
CA HIS A 240 -2.21 8.98 2.22
C HIS A 240 -3.27 7.96 2.68
N ASP A 241 -2.93 7.11 3.63
CA ASP A 241 -3.73 6.04 4.23
C ASP A 241 -4.15 6.34 5.68
N ALA A 242 -3.96 7.57 6.14
CA ALA A 242 -4.37 8.03 7.45
C ALA A 242 -5.70 8.80 7.42
N ALA A 243 -6.53 8.56 8.43
CA ALA A 243 -7.70 9.36 8.78
C ALA A 243 -7.34 10.32 9.92
N VAL A 244 -7.65 11.62 9.74
CA VAL A 244 -7.42 12.65 10.74
C VAL A 244 -8.75 13.19 11.21
N CYS A 245 -8.99 13.16 12.52
CA CYS A 245 -10.19 13.67 13.18
C CYS A 245 -9.85 14.77 14.18
N VAL A 246 -10.83 15.63 14.48
CA VAL A 246 -10.75 16.60 15.56
C VAL A 246 -11.89 16.30 16.53
N VAL A 247 -11.55 16.10 17.81
CA VAL A 247 -12.49 15.66 18.84
C VAL A 247 -12.32 16.46 20.12
N PRO A 248 -13.38 16.62 20.95
CA PRO A 248 -13.27 17.24 22.27
C PRO A 248 -12.23 16.53 23.14
N LYS A 249 -11.45 17.25 23.93
CA LYS A 249 -10.45 16.67 24.84
C LYS A 249 -11.05 15.62 25.80
N ALA A 250 -12.30 15.86 26.24
CA ALA A 250 -13.00 14.96 27.15
C ALA A 250 -13.38 13.62 26.53
N GLU A 251 -13.42 13.51 25.19
CA GLU A 251 -13.83 12.30 24.46
C GLU A 251 -12.65 11.58 23.80
N VAL A 252 -11.42 12.09 23.93
CA VAL A 252 -10.29 11.65 23.12
C VAL A 252 -9.98 10.15 23.26
N GLU A 253 -10.00 9.59 24.46
CA GLU A 253 -9.71 8.17 24.70
C GLU A 253 -10.76 7.28 24.01
N GLU A 254 -12.03 7.60 24.19
CA GLU A 254 -13.14 6.89 23.56
C GLU A 254 -13.09 7.01 22.01
N ALA A 255 -12.75 8.20 21.51
CA ALA A 255 -12.61 8.44 20.08
C ALA A 255 -11.43 7.65 19.46
N VAL A 256 -10.28 7.61 20.14
CA VAL A 256 -9.11 6.81 19.72
C VAL A 256 -9.47 5.33 19.65
N GLU A 257 -10.12 4.79 20.67
CA GLU A 257 -10.55 3.39 20.73
C GLU A 257 -11.50 3.05 19.56
N PHE A 258 -12.54 3.88 19.38
CA PHE A 258 -13.49 3.71 18.29
C PHE A 258 -12.81 3.78 16.91
N ILE A 259 -11.97 4.80 16.67
CA ILE A 259 -11.27 4.97 15.39
C ILE A 259 -10.34 3.78 15.12
N LYS A 260 -9.59 3.33 16.13
CA LYS A 260 -8.72 2.14 16.02
C LYS A 260 -9.51 0.88 15.70
N GLN A 261 -10.65 0.68 16.35
CA GLN A 261 -11.53 -0.45 16.07
C GLN A 261 -11.98 -0.44 14.60
N VAL A 262 -12.48 0.70 14.12
CA VAL A 262 -12.91 0.85 12.72
C VAL A 262 -11.75 0.62 11.76
N MET A 263 -10.59 1.26 11.99
CA MET A 263 -9.42 1.16 11.10
C MET A 263 -8.74 -0.23 11.15
N SER A 264 -9.06 -1.06 12.14
CA SER A 264 -8.59 -2.45 12.27
C SER A 264 -9.63 -3.48 11.81
N THR A 265 -10.78 -3.05 11.31
CA THR A 265 -11.83 -3.93 10.80
C THR A 265 -11.76 -4.00 9.27
N PRO A 266 -11.59 -5.20 8.67
CA PRO A 266 -11.63 -5.34 7.23
C PRO A 266 -13.04 -5.11 6.69
N PRO A 267 -13.20 -4.59 5.45
CA PRO A 267 -14.50 -4.46 4.83
C PRO A 267 -15.12 -5.83 4.50
N GLU A 268 -16.45 -5.87 4.34
CA GLU A 268 -17.19 -7.12 4.07
C GLU A 268 -16.71 -7.86 2.81
N TRP A 269 -16.28 -7.11 1.78
CA TRP A 269 -15.77 -7.69 0.54
C TRP A 269 -14.34 -8.26 0.66
N ALA A 270 -13.63 -8.00 1.77
CA ALA A 270 -12.27 -8.48 2.03
C ALA A 270 -12.18 -9.35 3.30
N PRO A 271 -12.92 -10.48 3.37
CA PRO A 271 -12.89 -11.34 4.54
C PRO A 271 -11.48 -11.90 4.77
N GLY A 272 -11.03 -11.84 6.02
CA GLY A 272 -9.71 -12.35 6.40
C GLY A 272 -8.51 -11.49 6.01
N LEU A 273 -8.71 -10.32 5.39
CA LEU A 273 -7.64 -9.34 5.19
C LEU A 273 -7.17 -8.83 6.57
N PRO A 274 -5.88 -8.98 6.92
CA PRO A 274 -5.36 -8.52 8.21
C PRO A 274 -5.08 -7.01 8.14
N VAL A 275 -6.06 -6.18 8.45
CA VAL A 275 -5.86 -4.73 8.61
C VAL A 275 -5.43 -4.37 10.01
N SER A 276 -4.66 -3.30 10.16
CA SER A 276 -4.18 -2.77 11.45
C SER A 276 -3.89 -1.29 11.31
N CYS A 277 -3.84 -0.56 12.41
CA CYS A 277 -3.54 0.86 12.42
C CYS A 277 -2.72 1.28 13.65
N ASP A 278 -2.12 2.47 13.56
CA ASP A 278 -1.48 3.17 14.69
C ASP A 278 -2.17 4.54 14.85
N ALA A 279 -2.66 4.83 16.04
CA ALA A 279 -3.34 6.09 16.32
C ALA A 279 -2.57 6.88 17.39
N LYS A 280 -2.43 8.18 17.13
CA LYS A 280 -1.84 9.16 18.04
C LYS A 280 -2.71 10.40 18.08
N TYR A 281 -2.63 11.13 19.17
CA TYR A 281 -3.34 12.40 19.31
C TYR A 281 -2.49 13.47 19.99
N GLY A 282 -2.85 14.73 19.79
CA GLY A 282 -2.19 15.87 20.36
C GLY A 282 -2.93 17.16 20.06
N GLU A 283 -2.41 18.29 20.54
CA GLU A 283 -2.99 19.63 20.26
C GLU A 283 -2.74 20.08 18.83
N SER A 284 -1.73 19.49 18.16
CA SER A 284 -1.40 19.75 16.77
C SER A 284 -1.22 18.47 15.97
N TYR A 285 -1.39 18.57 14.65
CA TYR A 285 -1.13 17.46 13.73
C TYR A 285 0.35 16.99 13.74
N GLY A 286 1.27 17.84 14.16
CA GLY A 286 2.67 17.50 14.26
C GLY A 286 3.06 16.68 15.51
N GLU A 287 2.16 16.61 16.51
CA GLU A 287 2.32 15.78 17.70
C GLU A 287 1.81 14.34 17.49
N CYS A 288 1.06 14.13 16.45
CA CYS A 288 0.41 12.87 16.10
C CYS A 288 1.30 11.95 15.26
#